data_ab92f992765e81680f0c8cdcc63edf0f
#
_entry.id   ab92f992765e81680f0c8cdcc63edf0f
#
_cell.length_a   1.000
_cell.length_b   1.000
_cell.length_c   1.000
_cell.angle_alpha   90.00
_cell.angle_beta   90.00
_cell.angle_gamma   90.00
#
_symmetry.space_group_name_H-M   'P 1'
#
loop_
_entity.id
_entity.type
_entity.pdbx_description
1 polymer ?
#
loop_
_entity_poly.entity_id
_entity_poly.type
_entity_poly.pdbx_seq_one_letter_code
_entity_poly.pdbx_strand_id
1 'polypeptide(L)'
;MKNYLSALKYCYENGDFVKSRAGNVKKAFGYQMRFDLEKGFPAVTTKKLAWKAVVSELLWFLEGSNDERRLAEILYEDDRENLEDKKTIWTQNAKADYWKNKSNFKGDVGKIYGVQWRDFNGVDQIKNLIKGLKESPDSRRHILTAWNPAELDEMSLPPCHAFSQFYLSNNKLSCQLYQRSCDMFLGVPFNIASYSILIHIIAKECGYDVGEFIHSLGDFHIYEEHFEQVKIQLTRDPKKLPAVSYTHLRAHETS
;
A
#
# COMPACT_ATOMS: atom_id res chain seq x y z
N MET A 1 7.11 -8.82 -13.44
CA MET A 1 7.92 -8.38 -12.27
C MET A 1 9.32 -7.83 -12.61
N LYS A 2 9.70 -7.83 -13.90
CA LYS A 2 11.00 -7.27 -14.34
C LYS A 2 11.17 -5.80 -13.94
N ASN A 3 10.11 -4.97 -14.04
CA ASN A 3 10.17 -3.53 -13.68
C ASN A 3 10.56 -3.31 -12.21
N TYR A 4 10.01 -4.12 -11.28
CA TYR A 4 10.42 -4.06 -9.88
C TYR A 4 11.89 -4.47 -9.68
N LEU A 5 12.32 -5.57 -10.29
CA LEU A 5 13.73 -6.01 -10.19
C LEU A 5 14.70 -4.99 -10.80
N SER A 6 14.32 -4.32 -11.90
CA SER A 6 15.11 -3.25 -12.50
C SER A 6 15.25 -2.05 -11.55
N ALA A 7 14.16 -1.63 -10.89
CA ALA A 7 14.19 -0.56 -9.90
C ALA A 7 15.02 -0.94 -8.66
N LEU A 8 14.86 -2.17 -8.16
CA LEU A 8 15.64 -2.71 -7.04
C LEU A 8 17.13 -2.75 -7.36
N LYS A 9 17.48 -3.26 -8.56
CA LYS A 9 18.86 -3.30 -9.05
C LYS A 9 19.43 -1.90 -9.19
N TYR A 10 18.69 -0.96 -9.79
CA TYR A 10 19.12 0.42 -9.96
C TYR A 10 19.45 1.06 -8.61
N CYS A 11 18.56 0.92 -7.62
CA CYS A 11 18.80 1.43 -6.27
C CYS A 11 20.04 0.80 -5.61
N TYR A 12 20.22 -0.51 -5.78
CA TYR A 12 21.35 -1.23 -5.22
C TYR A 12 22.68 -0.83 -5.84
N GLU A 13 22.75 -0.66 -7.17
CA GLU A 13 24.00 -0.37 -7.91
C GLU A 13 24.33 1.12 -7.94
N ASN A 14 23.33 2.00 -8.06
CA ASN A 14 23.50 3.42 -8.33
C ASN A 14 23.08 4.33 -7.16
N GLY A 15 22.46 3.77 -6.11
CA GLY A 15 22.04 4.56 -4.95
C GLY A 15 23.19 5.02 -4.10
N ASP A 16 23.09 6.25 -3.58
CA ASP A 16 24.05 6.81 -2.63
C ASP A 16 23.96 6.10 -1.28
N PHE A 17 25.11 5.75 -0.70
CA PHE A 17 25.15 5.21 0.66
C PHE A 17 25.05 6.34 1.68
N VAL A 18 23.99 6.32 2.49
CA VAL A 18 23.70 7.36 3.47
C VAL A 18 23.55 6.73 4.86
N LYS A 19 24.28 7.29 5.82
CA LYS A 19 24.09 6.99 7.24
C LYS A 19 22.94 7.83 7.77
N SER A 20 21.90 7.19 8.26
CA SER A 20 20.72 7.89 8.79
C SER A 20 20.37 7.42 10.19
N ARG A 21 19.54 8.21 10.88
CA ARG A 21 19.02 7.84 12.21
C ARG A 21 18.18 6.56 12.18
N ALA A 22 17.51 6.28 11.07
CA ALA A 22 16.67 5.09 10.90
C ALA A 22 17.45 3.85 10.43
N GLY A 23 18.78 3.95 10.28
CA GLY A 23 19.65 2.91 9.75
C GLY A 23 20.39 3.37 8.50
N ASN A 24 21.47 2.66 8.16
CA ASN A 24 22.22 2.93 6.93
C ASN A 24 21.41 2.45 5.73
N VAL A 25 21.43 3.22 4.66
CA VAL A 25 20.68 2.90 3.43
C VAL A 25 21.50 3.19 2.18
N LYS A 26 21.25 2.45 1.11
CA LYS A 26 21.44 2.92 -0.26
C LYS A 26 20.15 3.53 -0.75
N LYS A 27 20.19 4.75 -1.29
CA LYS A 27 18.98 5.43 -1.77
C LYS A 27 19.21 6.18 -3.08
N ALA A 28 18.13 6.33 -3.83
CA ALA A 28 18.06 7.17 -5.01
C ALA A 28 16.71 7.92 -5.03
N PHE A 29 16.55 8.86 -5.93
CA PHE A 29 15.37 9.71 -6.01
C PHE A 29 14.77 9.72 -7.41
N GLY A 30 13.46 9.50 -7.48
CA GLY A 30 12.69 9.56 -8.72
C GLY A 30 12.86 8.33 -9.60
N TYR A 31 11.86 7.43 -9.56
CA TYR A 31 11.78 6.27 -10.46
C TYR A 31 10.31 5.95 -10.72
N GLN A 32 9.99 5.38 -11.89
CA GLN A 32 8.63 4.96 -12.19
C GLN A 32 8.61 3.52 -12.71
N MET A 33 7.71 2.73 -12.14
CA MET A 33 7.40 1.37 -12.58
C MET A 33 5.99 1.32 -13.15
N ARG A 34 5.75 0.45 -14.16
CA ARG A 34 4.43 0.19 -14.73
C ARG A 34 4.13 -1.29 -14.71
N PHE A 35 2.90 -1.64 -14.33
CA PHE A 35 2.40 -3.00 -14.23
C PHE A 35 1.08 -3.09 -14.97
N ASP A 36 1.05 -3.83 -16.07
CA ASP A 36 -0.14 -4.13 -16.84
C ASP A 36 -0.92 -5.25 -16.12
N LEU A 37 -2.07 -4.90 -15.52
CA LEU A 37 -2.87 -5.81 -14.71
C LEU A 37 -3.63 -6.84 -15.54
N GLU A 38 -3.79 -6.62 -16.85
CA GLU A 38 -4.37 -7.59 -17.77
C GLU A 38 -3.44 -8.81 -17.98
N LYS A 39 -2.14 -8.61 -17.84
CA LYS A 39 -1.13 -9.68 -17.96
C LYS A 39 -1.01 -10.56 -16.71
N GLY A 40 -1.77 -10.25 -15.68
CA GLY A 40 -1.79 -10.97 -14.42
C GLY A 40 -1.44 -10.08 -13.23
N PHE A 41 -1.68 -10.59 -12.04
CA PHE A 41 -1.49 -9.86 -10.79
C PHE A 41 0.01 -9.65 -10.50
N PRO A 42 0.48 -8.41 -10.26
CA PRO A 42 1.90 -8.10 -10.11
C PRO A 42 2.45 -8.45 -8.71
N ALA A 43 2.23 -9.68 -8.25
CA ALA A 43 2.90 -10.18 -7.06
C ALA A 43 4.40 -10.34 -7.31
N VAL A 44 5.24 -9.91 -6.37
CA VAL A 44 6.67 -10.15 -6.44
C VAL A 44 6.94 -11.64 -6.22
N THR A 45 7.27 -12.35 -7.32
CA THR A 45 7.43 -13.82 -7.32
C THR A 45 8.85 -14.29 -7.00
N THR A 46 9.81 -13.38 -6.88
CA THR A 46 11.22 -13.68 -6.54
C THR A 46 11.50 -13.76 -5.04
N LYS A 47 10.50 -13.44 -4.22
CA LYS A 47 10.49 -13.65 -2.77
C LYS A 47 9.08 -14.00 -2.28
N LYS A 48 8.97 -14.51 -1.05
CA LYS A 48 7.66 -14.74 -0.43
C LYS A 48 7.00 -13.41 -0.11
N LEU A 49 5.78 -13.22 -0.57
CA LEU A 49 4.91 -12.10 -0.20
C LEU A 49 3.95 -12.56 0.90
N ALA A 50 3.82 -11.76 1.96
CA ALA A 50 2.88 -12.02 3.06
C ALA A 50 1.45 -11.63 2.61
N TRP A 51 0.86 -12.44 1.71
CA TRP A 51 -0.40 -12.13 1.02
C TRP A 51 -1.55 -11.80 1.98
N LYS A 52 -1.74 -12.62 3.02
CA LYS A 52 -2.79 -12.39 4.00
C LYS A 52 -2.64 -11.02 4.69
N ALA A 53 -1.41 -10.63 5.02
CA ALA A 53 -1.15 -9.31 5.62
C ALA A 53 -1.43 -8.15 4.63
N VAL A 54 -1.11 -8.31 3.33
CA VAL A 54 -1.45 -7.31 2.30
C VAL A 54 -2.96 -7.08 2.22
N VAL A 55 -3.73 -8.17 2.13
CA VAL A 55 -5.20 -8.10 2.02
C VAL A 55 -5.80 -7.51 3.29
N SER A 56 -5.40 -8.01 4.45
CA SER A 56 -5.92 -7.55 5.75
C SER A 56 -5.67 -6.06 5.98
N GLU A 57 -4.48 -5.55 5.65
CA GLU A 57 -4.18 -4.13 5.79
C GLU A 57 -5.05 -3.27 4.85
N LEU A 58 -5.20 -3.68 3.59
CA LEU A 58 -6.05 -2.95 2.66
C LEU A 58 -7.51 -2.91 3.12
N LEU A 59 -8.06 -4.03 3.59
CA LEU A 59 -9.42 -4.08 4.13
C LEU A 59 -9.56 -3.16 5.34
N TRP A 60 -8.59 -3.17 6.24
CA TRP A 60 -8.54 -2.28 7.39
C TRP A 60 -8.50 -0.79 7.00
N PHE A 61 -7.74 -0.41 5.96
CA PHE A 61 -7.78 0.94 5.41
C PHE A 61 -9.15 1.29 4.81
N LEU A 62 -9.78 0.36 4.09
CA LEU A 62 -11.10 0.57 3.51
C LEU A 62 -12.22 0.67 4.57
N GLU A 63 -12.07 0.04 5.74
CA GLU A 63 -12.93 0.26 6.90
C GLU A 63 -12.78 1.67 7.50
N GLY A 64 -11.67 2.37 7.26
CA GLY A 64 -11.36 3.67 7.87
C GLY A 64 -10.92 3.58 9.32
N SER A 65 -10.52 2.41 9.77
CA SER A 65 -10.11 2.17 11.15
C SER A 65 -8.69 2.66 11.44
N ASN A 66 -8.46 3.20 12.63
CA ASN A 66 -7.15 3.52 13.19
C ASN A 66 -6.73 2.56 14.31
N ASP A 67 -7.50 1.51 14.53
CA ASP A 67 -7.24 0.52 15.57
C ASP A 67 -6.42 -0.66 15.03
N GLU A 68 -5.16 -0.73 15.40
CA GLU A 68 -4.24 -1.81 15.02
C GLU A 68 -4.72 -3.19 15.51
N ARG A 69 -5.51 -3.25 16.60
CA ARG A 69 -6.10 -4.51 17.05
C ARG A 69 -7.21 -4.97 16.11
N ARG A 70 -7.94 -4.05 15.45
CA ARG A 70 -8.88 -4.40 14.38
C ARG A 70 -8.15 -5.03 13.19
N LEU A 71 -6.98 -4.50 12.82
CA LEU A 71 -6.13 -5.14 11.81
C LEU A 71 -5.71 -6.57 12.23
N ALA A 72 -5.40 -6.78 13.51
CA ALA A 72 -5.08 -8.11 14.02
C ALA A 72 -6.26 -9.08 13.89
N GLU A 73 -7.48 -8.65 14.23
CA GLU A 73 -8.72 -9.44 14.04
C GLU A 73 -8.88 -9.90 12.59
N ILE A 74 -8.74 -8.97 11.63
CA ILE A 74 -8.83 -9.29 10.19
C ILE A 74 -7.70 -10.24 9.76
N LEU A 75 -6.47 -10.00 10.22
CA LEU A 75 -5.29 -10.78 9.83
C LEU A 75 -5.31 -12.21 10.35
N TYR A 76 -5.71 -12.38 11.59
CA TYR A 76 -5.69 -13.69 12.26
C TYR A 76 -7.03 -14.42 12.21
N GLU A 77 -8.12 -13.71 11.80
CA GLU A 77 -9.49 -14.26 11.74
C GLU A 77 -9.93 -14.82 13.11
N ASP A 78 -9.66 -14.06 14.16
CA ASP A 78 -9.92 -14.46 15.55
C ASP A 78 -10.40 -13.25 16.36
N ASP A 79 -11.01 -13.51 17.49
CA ASP A 79 -11.51 -12.48 18.41
C ASP A 79 -10.36 -11.75 19.11
N ARG A 80 -10.55 -10.47 19.38
CA ARG A 80 -9.56 -9.57 20.00
C ARG A 80 -8.93 -10.13 21.28
N GLU A 81 -9.72 -10.80 22.08
CA GLU A 81 -9.31 -11.37 23.37
C GLU A 81 -8.22 -12.44 23.21
N ASN A 82 -8.24 -13.17 22.09
CA ASN A 82 -7.28 -14.22 21.78
C ASN A 82 -6.00 -13.68 21.11
N LEU A 83 -5.96 -12.37 20.80
CA LEU A 83 -4.92 -11.77 19.96
C LEU A 83 -3.96 -10.85 20.74
N GLU A 84 -3.96 -10.88 22.06
CA GLU A 84 -3.16 -9.94 22.87
C GLU A 84 -1.66 -9.99 22.53
N ASP A 85 -1.11 -11.18 22.32
CA ASP A 85 0.30 -11.42 21.99
C ASP A 85 0.59 -11.38 20.49
N LYS A 86 -0.43 -11.30 19.65
CA LYS A 86 -0.26 -11.28 18.19
C LYS A 86 0.17 -9.91 17.70
N LYS A 87 1.09 -9.89 16.74
CA LYS A 87 1.65 -8.66 16.17
C LYS A 87 1.24 -8.49 14.72
N THR A 88 0.95 -7.25 14.35
CA THR A 88 0.82 -6.81 12.97
C THR A 88 2.04 -5.97 12.57
N ILE A 89 2.12 -5.55 11.31
CA ILE A 89 3.18 -4.62 10.87
C ILE A 89 3.06 -3.24 11.53
N TRP A 90 1.88 -2.89 12.08
CA TRP A 90 1.59 -1.62 12.75
C TRP A 90 1.79 -1.64 14.26
N THR A 91 2.01 -2.82 14.86
CA THR A 91 2.16 -2.96 16.33
C THR A 91 3.28 -2.09 16.89
N GLN A 92 4.40 -1.94 16.16
CA GLN A 92 5.51 -1.11 16.62
C GLN A 92 5.15 0.37 16.59
N ASN A 93 4.41 0.84 15.58
CA ASN A 93 3.95 2.22 15.48
C ASN A 93 2.95 2.57 16.59
N ALA A 94 1.98 1.69 16.85
CA ALA A 94 1.02 1.85 17.96
C ALA A 94 1.67 1.90 19.35
N LYS A 95 2.84 1.22 19.50
CA LYS A 95 3.59 1.15 20.77
C LYS A 95 4.78 2.10 20.85
N ALA A 96 5.02 2.93 19.83
CA ALA A 96 6.18 3.82 19.78
C ALA A 96 6.14 4.86 20.91
N ASP A 97 7.29 5.09 21.57
CA ASP A 97 7.36 5.99 22.71
C ASP A 97 6.95 7.43 22.38
N TYR A 98 7.27 7.90 21.17
CA TYR A 98 6.87 9.23 20.69
C TYR A 98 5.36 9.35 20.43
N TRP A 99 4.66 8.20 20.31
CA TRP A 99 3.22 8.13 20.01
C TRP A 99 2.35 7.88 21.23
N LYS A 100 2.85 7.17 22.25
CA LYS A 100 2.09 6.75 23.45
C LYS A 100 1.28 7.85 24.11
N ASN A 101 1.86 9.07 24.19
CA ASN A 101 1.19 10.22 24.83
C ASN A 101 0.13 10.89 23.92
N LYS A 102 0.06 10.49 22.66
CA LYS A 102 -0.90 11.01 21.67
C LYS A 102 -2.02 10.02 21.37
N SER A 103 -1.81 8.74 21.69
CA SER A 103 -2.79 7.68 21.43
C SER A 103 -3.98 7.78 22.39
N ASN A 104 -5.19 7.58 21.87
CA ASN A 104 -6.43 7.67 22.62
C ASN A 104 -6.83 6.33 23.27
N PHE A 105 -6.31 5.21 22.75
CA PHE A 105 -6.59 3.86 23.23
C PHE A 105 -5.46 2.88 22.85
N LYS A 106 -5.45 1.68 23.45
CA LYS A 106 -4.46 0.63 23.14
C LYS A 106 -4.63 0.15 21.70
N GLY A 107 -3.64 0.40 20.86
CA GLY A 107 -3.65 0.04 19.43
C GLY A 107 -3.98 1.20 18.50
N ASP A 108 -4.27 2.39 19.03
CA ASP A 108 -4.46 3.58 18.21
C ASP A 108 -3.19 3.95 17.44
N VAL A 109 -3.33 4.13 16.14
CA VAL A 109 -2.24 4.62 15.25
C VAL A 109 -2.54 6.00 14.67
N GLY A 110 -3.62 6.63 15.11
CA GLY A 110 -4.02 7.97 14.71
C GLY A 110 -4.64 8.05 13.31
N LYS A 111 -4.68 9.24 12.75
CA LYS A 111 -5.39 9.54 11.50
C LYS A 111 -4.62 9.10 10.25
N ILE A 112 -4.13 7.86 10.23
CA ILE A 112 -3.39 7.30 9.11
C ILE A 112 -4.29 6.99 7.90
N TYR A 113 -3.73 6.43 6.85
CA TYR A 113 -4.29 6.06 5.55
C TYR A 113 -5.80 5.84 5.50
N GLY A 114 -6.34 4.86 6.25
CA GLY A 114 -7.75 4.49 6.23
C GLY A 114 -8.64 5.61 6.73
N VAL A 115 -8.26 6.30 7.80
CA VAL A 115 -8.99 7.46 8.32
C VAL A 115 -9.02 8.56 7.26
N GLN A 116 -7.87 8.91 6.66
CA GLN A 116 -7.84 9.92 5.61
C GLN A 116 -8.68 9.53 4.38
N TRP A 117 -8.71 8.26 4.02
CA TRP A 117 -9.49 7.79 2.87
C TRP A 117 -11.01 7.84 3.11
N ARG A 118 -11.44 7.60 4.35
CA ARG A 118 -12.86 7.51 4.70
C ARG A 118 -13.42 8.74 5.38
N ASP A 119 -12.56 9.58 5.96
CA ASP A 119 -12.96 10.82 6.66
C ASP A 119 -11.84 11.89 6.57
N PHE A 120 -11.62 12.42 5.37
CA PHE A 120 -10.72 13.56 5.19
C PHE A 120 -11.47 14.85 5.51
N ASN A 121 -11.43 15.29 6.76
CA ASN A 121 -12.19 16.46 7.23
C ASN A 121 -13.69 16.40 6.86
N GLY A 122 -14.34 15.28 7.11
CA GLY A 122 -15.74 15.04 6.78
C GLY A 122 -15.99 14.51 5.36
N VAL A 123 -14.94 14.27 4.57
CA VAL A 123 -15.05 13.81 3.20
C VAL A 123 -14.64 12.33 3.08
N ASP A 124 -15.57 11.46 2.73
CA ASP A 124 -15.27 10.07 2.35
C ASP A 124 -14.75 10.05 0.89
N GLN A 125 -13.41 10.00 0.76
CA GLN A 125 -12.73 10.03 -0.53
C GLN A 125 -13.01 8.77 -1.36
N ILE A 126 -13.13 7.58 -0.74
CA ILE A 126 -13.43 6.31 -1.44
C ILE A 126 -14.83 6.36 -2.04
N LYS A 127 -15.83 6.79 -1.27
CA LYS A 127 -17.21 6.96 -1.76
C LYS A 127 -17.28 7.97 -2.92
N ASN A 128 -16.58 9.11 -2.77
CA ASN A 128 -16.55 10.13 -3.80
C ASN A 128 -15.81 9.68 -5.06
N LEU A 129 -14.74 8.90 -4.92
CA LEU A 129 -14.00 8.30 -6.03
C LEU A 129 -14.89 7.35 -6.85
N ILE A 130 -15.58 6.41 -6.19
CA ILE A 130 -16.48 5.46 -6.83
C ILE A 130 -17.63 6.19 -7.53
N LYS A 131 -18.27 7.16 -6.83
CA LYS A 131 -19.31 8.00 -7.40
C LYS A 131 -18.82 8.76 -8.63
N GLY A 132 -17.68 9.41 -8.52
CA GLY A 132 -17.09 10.18 -9.62
C GLY A 132 -16.76 9.32 -10.84
N LEU A 133 -16.20 8.13 -10.65
CA LEU A 133 -15.92 7.18 -11.72
C LEU A 133 -17.20 6.71 -12.44
N LYS A 134 -18.31 6.51 -11.71
CA LYS A 134 -19.62 6.11 -12.30
C LYS A 134 -20.31 7.28 -13.02
N GLU A 135 -20.28 8.49 -12.46
CA GLU A 135 -21.06 9.63 -12.97
C GLU A 135 -20.28 10.52 -13.96
N SER A 136 -18.96 10.57 -13.85
CA SER A 136 -18.09 11.43 -14.66
C SER A 136 -16.76 10.75 -14.94
N PRO A 137 -16.75 9.63 -15.70
CA PRO A 137 -15.57 8.78 -15.89
C PRO A 137 -14.36 9.52 -16.50
N ASP A 138 -14.60 10.53 -17.34
CA ASP A 138 -13.54 11.33 -18.01
C ASP A 138 -12.94 12.41 -17.12
N SER A 139 -13.39 12.53 -15.86
CA SER A 139 -12.88 13.53 -14.93
C SER A 139 -11.41 13.28 -14.59
N ARG A 140 -10.63 14.36 -14.52
CA ARG A 140 -9.24 14.34 -14.07
C ARG A 140 -9.09 14.53 -12.56
N ARG A 141 -10.22 14.44 -11.81
CA ARG A 141 -10.28 14.68 -10.36
C ARG A 141 -10.50 13.40 -9.55
N HIS A 142 -10.28 12.24 -10.15
CA HIS A 142 -10.34 10.94 -9.46
C HIS A 142 -9.08 10.75 -8.62
N ILE A 143 -9.05 11.40 -7.46
CA ILE A 143 -7.88 11.50 -6.58
C ILE A 143 -8.22 10.85 -5.23
N LEU A 144 -7.22 10.16 -4.68
CA LEU A 144 -7.23 9.62 -3.33
C LEU A 144 -5.91 10.01 -2.66
N THR A 145 -5.97 10.77 -1.57
CA THR A 145 -4.79 11.20 -0.83
C THR A 145 -4.86 10.79 0.63
N ALA A 146 -3.73 10.36 1.17
CA ALA A 146 -3.57 10.14 2.60
C ALA A 146 -2.73 11.26 3.25
N TRP A 147 -2.14 12.14 2.45
CA TRP A 147 -1.30 13.24 2.94
C TRP A 147 -2.16 14.45 3.30
N ASN A 148 -2.32 14.66 4.61
CA ASN A 148 -3.03 15.81 5.17
C ASN A 148 -2.06 16.63 6.04
N PRO A 149 -1.51 17.74 5.54
CA PRO A 149 -0.51 18.52 6.27
C PRO A 149 -0.99 19.02 7.64
N ALA A 150 -2.30 19.25 7.79
CA ALA A 150 -2.88 19.74 9.05
C ALA A 150 -2.93 18.68 10.14
N GLU A 151 -2.85 17.40 9.80
CA GLU A 151 -3.05 16.27 10.71
C GLU A 151 -1.84 15.32 10.81
N LEU A 152 -0.66 15.70 10.25
CA LEU A 152 0.53 14.84 10.31
C LEU A 152 0.98 14.54 11.75
N ASP A 153 0.79 15.47 12.66
CA ASP A 153 1.10 15.29 14.09
C ASP A 153 0.11 14.39 14.83
N GLU A 154 -1.02 14.07 14.19
CA GLU A 154 -2.05 13.15 14.69
C GLU A 154 -1.90 11.73 14.09
N MET A 155 -0.73 11.43 13.52
CA MET A 155 -0.41 10.14 12.90
C MET A 155 0.80 9.51 13.59
N SER A 156 0.71 8.23 13.92
CA SER A 156 1.86 7.47 14.43
C SER A 156 2.96 7.32 13.38
N LEU A 157 2.59 7.39 12.09
CA LEU A 157 3.51 7.38 10.96
C LEU A 157 2.91 8.21 9.80
N PRO A 158 3.57 9.30 9.37
CA PRO A 158 3.16 10.04 8.18
C PRO A 158 3.12 9.15 6.92
N PRO A 159 2.07 9.25 6.08
CA PRO A 159 1.86 8.34 4.96
C PRO A 159 3.02 8.31 3.96
N CYS A 160 3.54 7.13 3.66
CA CYS A 160 4.57 6.91 2.64
C CYS A 160 3.96 6.90 1.24
N HIS A 161 2.91 6.13 1.00
CA HIS A 161 2.10 6.17 -0.22
C HIS A 161 1.04 7.27 -0.07
N ALA A 162 1.40 8.47 -0.52
CA ALA A 162 0.76 9.70 -0.11
C ALA A 162 -0.41 10.13 -0.99
N PHE A 163 -0.32 9.88 -2.30
CA PHE A 163 -1.25 10.42 -3.29
C PHE A 163 -1.43 9.46 -4.46
N SER A 164 -2.66 9.22 -4.86
CA SER A 164 -2.96 8.43 -6.04
C SER A 164 -4.05 9.08 -6.91
N GLN A 165 -3.93 8.89 -8.22
CA GLN A 165 -4.89 9.33 -9.22
C GLN A 165 -5.36 8.15 -10.03
N PHE A 166 -6.68 8.03 -10.20
CA PHE A 166 -7.32 7.02 -11.03
C PHE A 166 -7.67 7.61 -12.39
N TYR A 167 -7.56 6.79 -13.41
CA TYR A 167 -7.78 7.19 -14.80
C TYR A 167 -8.51 6.08 -15.56
N LEU A 168 -9.61 6.43 -16.21
CA LEU A 168 -10.38 5.51 -17.05
C LEU A 168 -10.09 5.80 -18.52
N SER A 169 -9.76 4.76 -19.29
CA SER A 169 -9.63 4.83 -20.73
C SER A 169 -9.98 3.49 -21.34
N ASN A 170 -10.76 3.49 -22.43
CA ASN A 170 -11.17 2.26 -23.13
C ASN A 170 -11.79 1.22 -22.16
N ASN A 171 -12.65 1.66 -21.26
CA ASN A 171 -13.28 0.84 -20.22
C ASN A 171 -12.30 0.19 -19.22
N LYS A 172 -11.04 0.67 -19.14
CA LYS A 172 -10.00 0.13 -18.27
C LYS A 172 -9.58 1.16 -17.23
N LEU A 173 -9.67 0.76 -15.96
CA LEU A 173 -9.29 1.59 -14.83
C LEU A 173 -7.80 1.41 -14.51
N SER A 174 -7.05 2.49 -14.57
CA SER A 174 -5.64 2.57 -14.18
C SER A 174 -5.48 3.44 -12.94
N CYS A 175 -4.38 3.25 -12.20
CA CYS A 175 -4.03 4.08 -11.07
C CYS A 175 -2.55 4.44 -11.09
N GLN A 176 -2.24 5.71 -10.86
CA GLN A 176 -0.88 6.17 -10.60
C GLN A 176 -0.75 6.54 -9.12
N LEU A 177 0.20 5.90 -8.43
CA LEU A 177 0.57 6.19 -7.06
C LEU A 177 1.86 7.01 -7.03
N TYR A 178 1.89 8.09 -6.24
CA TYR A 178 3.13 8.70 -5.77
C TYR A 178 3.42 8.24 -4.35
N GLN A 179 4.55 7.55 -4.18
CA GLN A 179 5.07 7.13 -2.88
C GLN A 179 6.33 7.92 -2.55
N ARG A 180 6.28 8.73 -1.47
CA ARG A 180 7.36 9.64 -1.09
C ARG A 180 8.57 8.94 -0.46
N SER A 181 8.37 7.78 0.17
CA SER A 181 9.39 7.01 0.88
C SER A 181 9.15 5.53 0.62
N CYS A 182 10.13 4.85 0.04
CA CYS A 182 9.94 3.54 -0.57
C CYS A 182 11.03 2.57 -0.12
N ASP A 183 10.76 1.76 0.92
CA ASP A 183 11.59 0.60 1.22
C ASP A 183 11.46 -0.43 0.09
N MET A 184 12.48 -0.51 -0.74
CA MET A 184 12.46 -1.33 -1.95
C MET A 184 12.39 -2.83 -1.66
N PHE A 185 12.91 -3.28 -0.51
CA PHE A 185 12.97 -4.71 -0.21
C PHE A 185 11.70 -5.21 0.50
N LEU A 186 11.22 -4.53 1.55
CA LEU A 186 10.05 -4.96 2.31
C LEU A 186 8.77 -4.27 1.85
N GLY A 187 8.76 -2.93 1.80
CA GLY A 187 7.54 -2.14 1.60
C GLY A 187 7.02 -2.15 0.18
N VAL A 188 7.86 -1.87 -0.82
CA VAL A 188 7.42 -1.72 -2.22
C VAL A 188 6.73 -2.96 -2.77
N PRO A 189 7.19 -4.22 -2.55
CA PRO A 189 6.45 -5.41 -2.96
C PRO A 189 5.04 -5.49 -2.37
N PHE A 190 4.89 -5.06 -1.13
CA PHE A 190 3.63 -5.00 -0.41
C PHE A 190 2.69 -3.94 -1.02
N ASN A 191 3.23 -2.73 -1.28
CA ASN A 191 2.47 -1.62 -1.86
C ASN A 191 2.02 -1.92 -3.30
N ILE A 192 2.86 -2.57 -4.14
CA ILE A 192 2.48 -3.01 -5.49
C ILE A 192 1.26 -3.92 -5.41
N ALA A 193 1.26 -4.91 -4.53
CA ALA A 193 0.16 -5.83 -4.37
C ALA A 193 -1.10 -5.13 -3.83
N SER A 194 -0.98 -4.31 -2.78
CA SER A 194 -2.08 -3.59 -2.15
C SER A 194 -2.82 -2.68 -3.14
N TYR A 195 -2.09 -1.82 -3.88
CA TYR A 195 -2.73 -0.93 -4.86
C TYR A 195 -3.28 -1.68 -6.07
N SER A 196 -2.65 -2.78 -6.48
CA SER A 196 -3.23 -3.63 -7.53
C SER A 196 -4.56 -4.25 -7.10
N ILE A 197 -4.70 -4.71 -5.84
CA ILE A 197 -5.97 -5.17 -5.29
C ILE A 197 -6.99 -4.02 -5.25
N LEU A 198 -6.59 -2.84 -4.80
CA LEU A 198 -7.46 -1.66 -4.74
C LEU A 198 -8.03 -1.31 -6.14
N ILE A 199 -7.20 -1.35 -7.19
CA ILE A 199 -7.66 -1.15 -8.57
C ILE A 199 -8.68 -2.21 -8.97
N HIS A 200 -8.43 -3.49 -8.67
CA HIS A 200 -9.37 -4.59 -8.95
C HIS A 200 -10.71 -4.40 -8.23
N ILE A 201 -10.71 -4.00 -6.96
CA ILE A 201 -11.92 -3.75 -6.17
C ILE A 201 -12.72 -2.59 -6.79
N ILE A 202 -12.08 -1.43 -7.02
CA ILE A 202 -12.75 -0.23 -7.54
C ILE A 202 -13.26 -0.48 -8.97
N ALA A 203 -12.46 -1.12 -9.84
CA ALA A 203 -12.88 -1.47 -11.19
C ALA A 203 -14.12 -2.37 -11.16
N LYS A 204 -14.11 -3.42 -10.33
CA LYS A 204 -15.27 -4.32 -10.17
C LYS A 204 -16.50 -3.61 -9.66
N GLU A 205 -16.36 -2.74 -8.65
CA GLU A 205 -17.47 -1.94 -8.09
C GLU A 205 -18.07 -0.96 -9.12
N CYS A 206 -17.24 -0.45 -10.02
CA CYS A 206 -17.67 0.49 -11.07
C CYS A 206 -18.08 -0.19 -12.38
N GLY A 207 -17.90 -1.51 -12.54
CA GLY A 207 -18.21 -2.23 -13.77
C GLY A 207 -17.15 -2.05 -14.88
N TYR A 208 -15.91 -1.77 -14.52
CA TYR A 208 -14.78 -1.58 -15.44
C TYR A 208 -13.82 -2.78 -15.43
N ASP A 209 -13.04 -2.89 -16.51
CA ASP A 209 -11.87 -3.75 -16.56
C ASP A 209 -10.68 -3.06 -15.89
N VAL A 210 -9.63 -3.84 -15.57
CA VAL A 210 -8.39 -3.29 -15.03
C VAL A 210 -7.43 -2.87 -16.13
N GLY A 211 -6.73 -1.76 -15.92
CA GLY A 211 -5.68 -1.26 -16.81
C GLY A 211 -4.29 -1.43 -16.19
N GLU A 212 -3.59 -0.33 -15.92
CA GLU A 212 -2.24 -0.33 -15.36
C GLU A 212 -2.20 0.16 -13.92
N PHE A 213 -1.29 -0.40 -13.15
CA PHE A 213 -0.76 0.23 -11.95
C PHE A 213 0.56 0.92 -12.27
N ILE A 214 0.62 2.23 -12.05
CA ILE A 214 1.81 3.07 -12.26
C ILE A 214 2.32 3.51 -10.90
N HIS A 215 3.55 3.10 -10.55
CA HIS A 215 4.13 3.39 -9.25
C HIS A 215 5.29 4.37 -9.39
N SER A 216 5.06 5.61 -9.00
CA SER A 216 6.06 6.68 -8.99
C SER A 216 6.70 6.78 -7.60
N LEU A 217 8.00 6.52 -7.55
CA LEU A 217 8.81 6.50 -6.34
C LEU A 217 9.51 7.84 -6.15
N GLY A 218 9.40 8.42 -4.97
CA GLY A 218 10.20 9.56 -4.52
C GLY A 218 11.58 9.12 -4.01
N ASP A 219 11.84 9.22 -2.70
CA ASP A 219 13.03 8.62 -2.07
C ASP A 219 12.82 7.10 -1.99
N PHE A 220 13.56 6.35 -2.80
CA PHE A 220 13.51 4.88 -2.75
C PHE A 220 14.86 4.32 -2.30
N HIS A 221 14.79 3.38 -1.35
CA HIS A 221 15.97 2.97 -0.61
C HIS A 221 15.95 1.49 -0.24
N ILE A 222 17.15 0.98 0.08
CA ILE A 222 17.40 -0.37 0.59
C ILE A 222 18.20 -0.22 1.88
N TYR A 223 17.69 -0.77 2.97
CA TYR A 223 18.40 -0.82 4.24
C TYR A 223 19.62 -1.75 4.16
N GLU A 224 20.73 -1.37 4.82
CA GLU A 224 21.99 -2.13 4.79
C GLU A 224 21.82 -3.59 5.23
N GLU A 225 20.96 -3.83 6.23
CA GLU A 225 20.63 -5.17 6.73
C GLU A 225 20.00 -6.10 5.67
N HIS A 226 19.49 -5.53 4.56
CA HIS A 226 18.88 -6.28 3.47
C HIS A 226 19.77 -6.43 2.23
N PHE A 227 20.99 -5.91 2.23
CA PHE A 227 21.85 -5.94 1.03
C PHE A 227 22.12 -7.35 0.52
N GLU A 228 22.41 -8.29 1.41
CA GLU A 228 22.68 -9.68 1.00
C GLU A 228 21.42 -10.37 0.46
N GLN A 229 20.28 -10.13 1.06
CA GLN A 229 18.99 -10.64 0.60
C GLN A 229 18.61 -10.06 -0.77
N VAL A 230 18.91 -8.78 -1.01
CA VAL A 230 18.71 -8.11 -2.31
C VAL A 230 19.59 -8.74 -3.38
N LYS A 231 20.90 -8.97 -3.10
CA LYS A 231 21.80 -9.68 -4.03
C LYS A 231 21.19 -11.04 -4.44
N ILE A 232 20.79 -11.82 -3.45
CA ILE A 232 20.17 -13.14 -3.70
C ILE A 232 18.86 -12.98 -4.52
N GLN A 233 18.03 -11.99 -4.20
CA GLN A 233 16.77 -11.78 -4.94
C GLN A 233 17.02 -11.41 -6.40
N LEU A 234 18.06 -10.62 -6.69
CA LEU A 234 18.42 -10.19 -8.04
C LEU A 234 18.95 -11.33 -8.92
N THR A 235 19.39 -12.47 -8.34
CA THR A 235 19.80 -13.66 -9.11
C THR A 235 18.60 -14.54 -9.52
N ARG A 236 17.38 -14.25 -9.05
CA ARG A 236 16.20 -15.09 -9.29
C ARG A 236 15.39 -14.61 -10.48
N ASP A 237 14.98 -15.54 -11.33
CA ASP A 237 14.05 -15.24 -12.41
C ASP A 237 12.60 -15.09 -11.88
N PRO A 238 11.87 -14.07 -12.34
CA PRO A 238 10.45 -13.94 -12.02
C PRO A 238 9.64 -15.11 -12.57
N LYS A 239 8.76 -15.68 -11.75
CA LYS A 239 7.79 -16.68 -12.18
C LYS A 239 6.63 -16.02 -12.93
N LYS A 240 5.80 -16.85 -13.58
CA LYS A 240 4.52 -16.42 -14.18
C LYS A 240 3.67 -15.70 -13.14
N LEU A 241 3.06 -14.59 -13.53
CA LEU A 241 2.15 -13.85 -12.66
C LEU A 241 0.90 -14.68 -12.35
N PRO A 242 0.38 -14.64 -11.11
CA PRO A 242 -0.87 -15.31 -10.76
C PRO A 242 -2.06 -14.64 -11.46
N ALA A 243 -3.09 -15.43 -11.75
CA ALA A 243 -4.37 -14.92 -12.18
C ALA A 243 -5.18 -14.40 -10.99
N VAL A 244 -6.04 -13.41 -11.22
CA VAL A 244 -6.99 -12.90 -10.22
C VAL A 244 -8.29 -13.70 -10.31
N SER A 245 -8.81 -14.13 -9.17
CA SER A 245 -10.14 -14.70 -9.03
C SER A 245 -10.95 -13.84 -8.07
N TYR A 246 -12.17 -13.45 -8.46
CA TYR A 246 -13.05 -12.61 -7.65
C TYR A 246 -13.96 -13.39 -6.69
N THR A 247 -13.82 -14.71 -6.59
CA THR A 247 -14.68 -15.56 -5.75
C THR A 247 -14.61 -15.25 -4.26
N HIS A 248 -13.52 -14.68 -3.78
CA HIS A 248 -13.32 -14.32 -2.37
C HIS A 248 -13.71 -12.88 -2.02
N LEU A 249 -14.06 -12.03 -2.99
CA LEU A 249 -14.47 -10.65 -2.76
C LEU A 249 -15.97 -10.49 -2.41
N ARG A 250 -16.76 -11.58 -2.52
CA ARG A 250 -18.21 -11.56 -2.22
C ARG A 250 -18.57 -11.76 -0.75
N ALA A 251 -17.63 -12.01 0.14
CA ALA A 251 -17.90 -12.42 1.51
C ALA A 251 -18.32 -11.28 2.46
N HIS A 252 -18.34 -10.01 2.03
CA HIS A 252 -18.65 -8.86 2.89
C HIS A 252 -19.77 -7.96 2.36
N GLU A 253 -20.63 -8.44 1.45
CA GLU A 253 -21.76 -7.68 0.92
C GLU A 253 -23.07 -7.86 1.73
N THR A 254 -23.03 -8.39 2.93
CA THR A 254 -24.25 -8.54 3.75
C THR A 254 -24.05 -7.99 5.15
N SER A 255 -24.28 -6.70 5.33
CA SER A 255 -25.02 -6.10 6.45
C SER A 255 -25.06 -4.58 6.33
#